data_e8f068503363bac502694a87952f62f6
#
_entry.id   e8f068503363bac502694a87952f62f6
#
_cell.length_a   1.000
_cell.length_b   1.000
_cell.length_c   1.000
_cell.angle_alpha   90.00
_cell.angle_beta   90.00
_cell.angle_gamma   90.00
#
_symmetry.space_group_name_H-M   'P 1'
#
loop_
_entity.id
_entity.type
_entity.pdbx_description
1 polymer ?
#
loop_
_entity_poly.entity_id
_entity_poly.type
_entity_poly.pdbx_seq_one_letter_code
_entity_poly.pdbx_strand_id
1 'polypeptide(L)'
;MDEQEMLTALRELFPRAEVTEAMNAFFWFAEGDERKLMPFLTLVTTDEHDRASRLSREGAYRLNFSLTPAEYASRFGPLPKARADWGVVDTGFDYAAPDRLMPHPIYAPLGWACIVRPGRESFEALVPLLRAAYERALT
;
A
#
# COMPACT_ATOMS: atom_id res chain seq x y z
N MET A 1 7.55 7.97 10.69
CA MET A 1 8.33 8.40 9.49
C MET A 1 7.52 9.41 8.72
N ASP A 2 8.14 10.50 8.30
CA ASP A 2 7.46 11.42 7.40
C ASP A 2 7.53 10.92 5.95
N GLU A 3 6.85 11.63 5.04
CA GLU A 3 6.77 11.22 3.64
C GLU A 3 8.16 11.12 2.98
N GLN A 4 9.04 12.07 3.22
CA GLN A 4 10.37 12.07 2.62
C GLN A 4 11.24 10.94 3.14
N GLU A 5 11.18 10.66 4.43
CA GLU A 5 11.86 9.52 5.03
C GLU A 5 11.37 8.22 4.42
N MET A 6 10.05 8.08 4.22
CA MET A 6 9.46 6.90 3.61
C MET A 6 9.93 6.74 2.16
N LEU A 7 9.89 7.80 1.36
CA LEU A 7 10.34 7.74 -0.03
C LEU A 7 11.81 7.34 -0.13
N THR A 8 12.66 7.88 0.73
CA THR A 8 14.08 7.53 0.80
C THR A 8 14.25 6.06 1.14
N ALA A 9 13.53 5.59 2.17
CA ALA A 9 13.62 4.19 2.60
C ALA A 9 13.18 3.23 1.49
N LEU A 10 12.10 3.56 0.76
CA LEU A 10 11.62 2.72 -0.33
C LEU A 10 12.59 2.69 -1.52
N ARG A 11 13.22 3.81 -1.83
CA ARG A 11 14.24 3.87 -2.88
C ARG A 11 15.47 3.03 -2.53
N GLU A 12 15.86 3.04 -1.27
CA GLU A 12 16.96 2.22 -0.78
C GLU A 12 16.59 0.73 -0.76
N LEU A 13 15.36 0.42 -0.41
CA LEU A 13 14.87 -0.96 -0.36
C LEU A 13 14.73 -1.58 -1.76
N PHE A 14 14.31 -0.77 -2.73
CA PHE A 14 14.05 -1.22 -4.10
C PHE A 14 14.79 -0.34 -5.13
N PRO A 15 16.13 -0.40 -5.14
CA PRO A 15 16.91 0.51 -5.99
C PRO A 15 16.72 0.29 -7.49
N ARG A 16 16.23 -0.91 -7.89
CA ARG A 16 16.01 -1.23 -9.31
C ARG A 16 14.56 -1.05 -9.75
N ALA A 17 13.63 -0.86 -8.82
CA ALA A 17 12.24 -0.67 -9.17
C ALA A 17 12.04 0.65 -9.91
N GLU A 18 11.07 0.67 -10.81
CA GLU A 18 10.68 1.87 -11.52
C GLU A 18 9.58 2.59 -10.75
N VAL A 19 9.78 3.88 -10.49
CA VAL A 19 8.84 4.70 -9.73
C VAL A 19 8.22 5.73 -10.66
N THR A 20 6.90 5.75 -10.73
CA THR A 20 6.14 6.73 -11.49
C THR A 20 5.39 7.64 -10.52
N GLU A 21 5.55 8.95 -10.67
CA GLU A 21 4.78 9.94 -9.92
C GLU A 21 3.67 10.49 -10.80
N ALA A 22 2.42 10.33 -10.37
CA ALA A 22 1.24 10.79 -11.09
C ALA A 22 0.07 10.94 -10.12
N MET A 23 -0.82 11.89 -10.39
CA MET A 23 -2.07 12.07 -9.61
C MET A 23 -1.83 12.16 -8.10
N ASN A 24 -0.78 12.86 -7.70
CA ASN A 24 -0.38 13.01 -6.29
C ASN A 24 -0.13 11.66 -5.59
N ALA A 25 0.42 10.70 -6.33
CA ALA A 25 0.77 9.38 -5.82
C ALA A 25 2.06 8.90 -6.46
N PHE A 26 2.69 7.93 -5.80
CA PHE A 26 3.88 7.26 -6.30
C PHE A 26 3.54 5.79 -6.51
N PHE A 27 3.95 5.25 -7.65
CA PHE A 27 3.68 3.87 -8.05
C PHE A 27 4.99 3.14 -8.30
N TRP A 28 5.22 2.02 -7.63
CA TRP A 28 6.42 1.18 -7.79
C TRP A 28 6.10 -0.03 -8.64
N PHE A 29 6.84 -0.17 -9.74
CA PHE A 29 6.76 -1.33 -10.63
C PHE A 29 8.09 -2.06 -10.61
N ALA A 30 8.06 -3.38 -10.75
CA ALA A 30 9.29 -4.16 -10.90
C ALA A 30 9.99 -3.76 -12.21
N GLU A 31 11.32 -3.76 -12.19
CA GLU A 31 12.09 -3.52 -13.40
C GLU A 31 11.75 -4.56 -14.48
N GLY A 32 11.71 -4.13 -15.73
CA GLY A 32 11.34 -4.99 -16.84
C GLY A 32 9.84 -5.16 -17.05
N ASP A 33 9.01 -4.57 -16.21
CA ASP A 33 7.56 -4.57 -16.41
C ASP A 33 7.18 -3.51 -17.44
N GLU A 34 7.19 -3.89 -18.71
CA GLU A 34 6.95 -2.96 -19.82
C GLU A 34 5.52 -2.43 -19.84
N ARG A 35 4.55 -3.23 -19.41
CA ARG A 35 3.14 -2.85 -19.44
C ARG A 35 2.75 -1.93 -18.31
N LYS A 36 3.39 -2.05 -17.15
CA LYS A 36 3.09 -1.27 -15.95
C LYS A 36 1.60 -1.25 -15.62
N LEU A 37 0.96 -2.40 -15.73
CA LEU A 37 -0.48 -2.53 -15.50
C LEU A 37 -0.83 -2.52 -14.01
N MET A 38 0.05 -3.09 -13.17
CA MET A 38 -0.21 -3.22 -11.74
C MET A 38 1.07 -2.98 -10.96
N PRO A 39 1.12 -1.91 -10.16
CA PRO A 39 2.24 -1.71 -9.25
C PRO A 39 2.19 -2.75 -8.12
N PHE A 40 3.32 -3.02 -7.49
CA PHE A 40 3.36 -3.87 -6.30
C PHE A 40 3.25 -3.05 -5.00
N LEU A 41 3.45 -1.74 -5.09
CA LEU A 41 3.44 -0.83 -3.95
C LEU A 41 3.06 0.57 -4.46
N THR A 42 2.26 1.28 -3.68
CA THR A 42 1.92 2.68 -3.96
C THR A 42 2.01 3.51 -2.68
N LEU A 43 2.24 4.80 -2.84
CA LEU A 43 2.17 5.76 -1.75
C LEU A 43 1.26 6.90 -2.18
N VAL A 44 0.18 7.13 -1.43
CA VAL A 44 -0.80 8.17 -1.74
C VAL A 44 -0.77 9.25 -0.66
N THR A 45 -0.91 10.50 -1.09
CA THR A 45 -0.75 11.67 -0.21
C THR A 45 -1.99 12.55 -0.16
N THR A 46 -3.04 12.22 -0.92
CA THR A 46 -4.27 13.00 -0.99
C THR A 46 -5.49 12.10 -0.99
N ASP A 47 -6.67 12.73 -0.84
CA ASP A 47 -7.96 12.04 -0.90
C ASP A 47 -8.51 11.88 -2.34
N GLU A 48 -7.69 12.15 -3.36
CA GLU A 48 -8.13 12.04 -4.76
C GLU A 48 -8.49 10.61 -5.17
N HIS A 49 -7.82 9.61 -4.59
CA HIS A 49 -8.02 8.19 -4.92
C HIS A 49 -9.19 7.59 -4.13
N ASP A 50 -9.26 7.88 -2.85
CA ASP A 50 -10.37 7.57 -1.95
C ASP A 50 -10.23 8.47 -0.71
N ARG A 51 -11.29 8.64 0.04
CA ARG A 51 -11.32 9.50 1.23
C ARG A 51 -11.26 8.71 2.54
N ALA A 52 -11.07 7.42 2.46
CA ALA A 52 -11.20 6.54 3.64
C ALA A 52 -10.21 6.88 4.74
N SER A 53 -8.99 7.29 4.40
CA SER A 53 -7.91 7.54 5.36
C SER A 53 -7.74 9.02 5.72
N ARG A 54 -8.55 9.89 5.17
CA ARG A 54 -8.49 11.34 5.43
C ARG A 54 -7.08 11.91 5.25
N LEU A 55 -6.50 11.69 4.08
CA LEU A 55 -5.11 12.05 3.79
C LEU A 55 -4.90 13.54 3.54
N SER A 56 -5.96 14.35 3.51
CA SER A 56 -5.85 15.82 3.41
C SER A 56 -5.26 16.46 4.67
N ARG A 57 -5.09 15.69 5.74
CA ARG A 57 -4.43 16.17 6.97
C ARG A 57 -2.94 16.40 6.72
N GLU A 58 -2.37 17.41 7.37
CA GLU A 58 -0.95 17.71 7.24
C GLU A 58 -0.09 16.50 7.61
N GLY A 59 0.86 16.16 6.73
CA GLY A 59 1.81 15.08 6.94
C GLY A 59 1.23 13.67 6.77
N ALA A 60 -0.05 13.54 6.40
CA ALA A 60 -0.65 12.24 6.21
C ALA A 60 -0.26 11.65 4.86
N TYR A 61 0.04 10.37 4.84
CA TYR A 61 0.23 9.57 3.62
C TYR A 61 -0.12 8.13 3.95
N ARG A 62 -0.39 7.35 2.92
CA ARG A 62 -0.72 5.94 3.09
C ARG A 62 0.12 5.09 2.14
N LEU A 63 0.79 4.10 2.71
CA LEU A 63 1.53 3.10 1.98
C LEU A 63 0.60 1.93 1.70
N ASN A 64 0.50 1.52 0.44
CA ASN A 64 -0.35 0.42 -0.01
C ASN A 64 0.51 -0.64 -0.69
N PHE A 65 0.22 -1.91 -0.46
CA PHE A 65 1.01 -2.99 -1.06
C PHE A 65 0.20 -4.27 -1.18
N SER A 66 0.61 -5.12 -2.12
CA SER A 66 -0.10 -6.39 -2.37
C SER A 66 0.38 -7.48 -1.43
N LEU A 67 -0.57 -8.33 -1.01
CA LEU A 67 -0.28 -9.55 -0.27
C LEU A 67 -0.83 -10.73 -1.06
N THR A 68 -0.33 -11.93 -0.79
CA THR A 68 -0.99 -13.14 -1.25
C THR A 68 -2.27 -13.35 -0.43
N PRO A 69 -3.25 -14.14 -0.94
CA PRO A 69 -4.42 -14.48 -0.14
C PRO A 69 -4.06 -15.13 1.21
N ALA A 70 -3.02 -15.94 1.25
CA ALA A 70 -2.56 -16.57 2.49
C ALA A 70 -1.97 -15.54 3.47
N GLU A 71 -1.14 -14.61 2.98
CA GLU A 71 -0.61 -13.53 3.81
C GLU A 71 -1.71 -12.64 4.36
N TYR A 72 -2.68 -12.30 3.52
CA TYR A 72 -3.84 -11.52 3.94
C TYR A 72 -4.64 -12.26 5.01
N ALA A 73 -4.99 -13.52 4.75
CA ALA A 73 -5.81 -14.33 5.65
C ALA A 73 -5.15 -14.53 7.02
N SER A 74 -3.84 -14.69 7.06
CA SER A 74 -3.14 -14.87 8.34
C SER A 74 -3.20 -13.63 9.23
N ARG A 75 -3.49 -12.46 8.65
CA ARG A 75 -3.56 -11.18 9.39
C ARG A 75 -4.98 -10.68 9.60
N PHE A 76 -5.86 -10.89 8.63
CA PHE A 76 -7.17 -10.24 8.60
C PHE A 76 -8.33 -11.22 8.40
N GLY A 77 -8.06 -12.50 8.20
CA GLY A 77 -9.08 -13.48 7.85
C GLY A 77 -9.31 -13.56 6.34
N PRO A 78 -10.43 -14.18 5.90
CA PRO A 78 -10.69 -14.37 4.47
C PRO A 78 -10.78 -13.05 3.72
N LEU A 79 -10.44 -13.07 2.42
CA LEU A 79 -10.61 -11.91 1.57
C LEU A 79 -12.08 -11.49 1.54
N PRO A 80 -12.37 -10.20 1.70
CA PRO A 80 -13.74 -9.71 1.57
C PRO A 80 -14.17 -9.71 0.11
N LYS A 81 -15.48 -9.62 -0.12
CA LYS A 81 -15.99 -9.46 -1.48
C LYS A 81 -15.86 -8.01 -1.91
N ALA A 82 -15.50 -7.81 -3.19
CA ALA A 82 -15.50 -6.49 -3.78
C ALA A 82 -16.92 -5.94 -3.84
N ARG A 83 -17.07 -4.64 -3.62
CA ARG A 83 -18.34 -3.96 -3.88
C ARG A 83 -18.51 -3.80 -5.39
N ALA A 84 -19.76 -3.83 -5.85
CA ALA A 84 -20.06 -3.67 -7.26
C ALA A 84 -19.57 -2.34 -7.83
N ASP A 85 -19.56 -1.29 -7.00
CA ASP A 85 -19.09 0.05 -7.37
C ASP A 85 -17.59 0.28 -7.11
N TRP A 86 -16.88 -0.73 -6.60
CA TRP A 86 -15.49 -0.62 -6.14
C TRP A 86 -15.29 0.52 -5.15
N GLY A 87 -16.30 0.75 -4.30
CA GLY A 87 -16.22 1.71 -3.21
C GLY A 87 -15.50 1.13 -1.99
N VAL A 88 -15.53 1.88 -0.89
CA VAL A 88 -14.89 1.49 0.36
C VAL A 88 -15.53 0.23 0.94
N VAL A 89 -14.69 -0.75 1.26
CA VAL A 89 -15.13 -2.02 1.85
C VAL A 89 -15.11 -1.90 3.37
N ASP A 90 -16.18 -2.29 4.02
CA ASP A 90 -16.25 -2.31 5.49
C ASP A 90 -15.53 -3.56 6.01
N THR A 91 -14.35 -3.36 6.58
CA THR A 91 -13.57 -4.43 7.20
C THR A 91 -13.51 -4.28 8.73
N GLY A 92 -14.22 -3.30 9.28
CA GLY A 92 -14.21 -3.02 10.72
C GLY A 92 -13.02 -2.20 11.19
N PHE A 93 -12.11 -1.83 10.29
CA PHE A 93 -10.93 -1.02 10.64
C PHE A 93 -11.23 0.47 10.50
N ASP A 94 -10.57 1.28 11.33
CA ASP A 94 -10.52 2.72 11.14
C ASP A 94 -9.40 3.05 10.16
N TYR A 95 -9.75 3.27 8.90
CA TYR A 95 -8.78 3.50 7.84
C TYR A 95 -7.96 4.79 7.99
N ALA A 96 -8.35 5.66 8.90
CA ALA A 96 -7.60 6.89 9.20
C ALA A 96 -6.61 6.71 10.36
N ALA A 97 -6.65 5.58 11.06
CA ALA A 97 -5.75 5.33 12.19
C ALA A 97 -4.31 5.22 11.72
N PRO A 98 -3.37 5.99 12.30
CA PRO A 98 -1.98 5.91 11.89
C PRO A 98 -1.28 4.69 12.48
N ASP A 99 -0.17 4.30 11.82
CA ASP A 99 0.78 3.30 12.33
C ASP A 99 0.14 1.94 12.63
N ARG A 100 -0.85 1.55 11.81
CA ARG A 100 -1.54 0.28 11.96
C ARG A 100 -1.71 -0.39 10.62
N LEU A 101 -1.22 -1.63 10.50
CA LEU A 101 -1.44 -2.44 9.31
C LEU A 101 -2.91 -2.80 9.20
N MET A 102 -3.50 -2.54 8.04
CA MET A 102 -4.93 -2.71 7.78
C MET A 102 -5.17 -3.28 6.40
N PRO A 103 -6.36 -3.90 6.16
CA PRO A 103 -6.79 -4.15 4.78
C PRO A 103 -6.89 -2.83 4.02
N HIS A 104 -6.62 -2.87 2.71
CA HIS A 104 -6.79 -1.68 1.87
C HIS A 104 -8.28 -1.33 1.77
N PRO A 105 -8.66 -0.06 1.90
CA PRO A 105 -10.09 0.30 1.92
C PRO A 105 -10.86 -0.05 0.65
N ILE A 106 -10.19 -0.10 -0.51
CA ILE A 106 -10.84 -0.41 -1.79
C ILE A 106 -10.41 -1.80 -2.30
N TYR A 107 -9.11 -2.11 -2.22
CA TYR A 107 -8.52 -3.28 -2.88
C TYR A 107 -8.23 -4.46 -1.93
N ALA A 108 -8.78 -4.44 -0.70
CA ALA A 108 -8.73 -5.61 0.17
C ALA A 108 -9.24 -6.89 -0.51
N PRO A 109 -10.30 -6.83 -1.36
CA PRO A 109 -10.75 -8.01 -2.09
C PRO A 109 -9.69 -8.63 -3.00
N LEU A 110 -8.70 -7.84 -3.44
CA LEU A 110 -7.57 -8.32 -4.24
C LEU A 110 -6.36 -8.72 -3.38
N GLY A 111 -6.48 -8.65 -2.06
CA GLY A 111 -5.40 -8.98 -1.14
C GLY A 111 -4.50 -7.83 -0.76
N TRP A 112 -4.86 -6.59 -1.10
CA TRP A 112 -4.05 -5.44 -0.75
C TRP A 112 -4.23 -5.03 0.71
N ALA A 113 -3.14 -4.55 1.30
CA ALA A 113 -3.09 -3.99 2.65
C ALA A 113 -2.54 -2.57 2.59
N CYS A 114 -2.66 -1.86 3.70
CA CYS A 114 -2.16 -0.49 3.79
C CYS A 114 -1.75 -0.13 5.21
N ILE A 115 -1.00 0.96 5.33
CA ILE A 115 -0.64 1.56 6.61
C ILE A 115 -0.52 3.06 6.42
N VAL A 116 -1.14 3.82 7.33
CA VAL A 116 -1.10 5.28 7.34
C VAL A 116 0.08 5.71 8.22
N ARG A 117 0.98 6.49 7.67
CA ARG A 117 2.12 7.09 8.36
C ARG A 117 2.76 6.17 9.41
N PRO A 118 3.41 5.08 8.99
CA PRO A 118 4.03 4.15 9.93
C PRO A 118 5.21 4.78 10.65
N GLY A 119 5.44 4.33 11.88
CA GLY A 119 6.69 4.56 12.57
C GLY A 119 7.79 3.66 11.99
N ARG A 120 9.04 3.92 12.36
CA ARG A 120 10.18 3.15 11.84
C ARG A 120 10.10 1.67 12.22
N GLU A 121 9.71 1.38 13.45
CA GLU A 121 9.58 0.00 13.91
C GLU A 121 8.53 -0.76 13.11
N SER A 122 7.36 -0.15 12.89
CA SER A 122 6.30 -0.74 12.09
C SER A 122 6.73 -0.94 10.65
N PHE A 123 7.44 0.04 10.08
CA PHE A 123 7.98 -0.08 8.72
C PHE A 123 8.95 -1.26 8.61
N GLU A 124 9.88 -1.37 9.53
CA GLU A 124 10.87 -2.46 9.53
C GLU A 124 10.18 -3.83 9.62
N ALA A 125 9.10 -3.93 10.40
CA ALA A 125 8.33 -5.17 10.48
C ALA A 125 7.62 -5.51 9.17
N LEU A 126 7.33 -4.53 8.33
CA LEU A 126 6.69 -4.73 7.03
C LEU A 126 7.68 -5.11 5.92
N VAL A 127 8.96 -4.86 6.08
CA VAL A 127 9.95 -5.06 5.02
C VAL A 127 9.88 -6.45 4.39
N PRO A 128 9.75 -7.56 5.14
CA PRO A 128 9.64 -8.88 4.50
C PRO A 128 8.42 -8.98 3.57
N LEU A 129 7.30 -8.38 3.92
CA LEU A 129 6.10 -8.38 3.08
C LEU A 129 6.30 -7.54 1.82
N LEU A 130 6.94 -6.40 1.96
CA LEU A 130 7.24 -5.51 0.82
C LEU A 130 8.21 -6.19 -0.15
N ARG A 131 9.24 -6.86 0.36
CA ARG A 131 10.16 -7.63 -0.47
C ARG A 131 9.47 -8.77 -1.19
N ALA A 132 8.57 -9.49 -0.51
CA ALA A 132 7.81 -10.56 -1.14
C ALA A 132 6.92 -10.04 -2.27
N ALA A 133 6.28 -8.88 -2.08
CA ALA A 133 5.48 -8.24 -3.13
C ALA A 133 6.34 -7.88 -4.35
N TYR A 134 7.52 -7.32 -4.11
CA TYR A 134 8.47 -6.99 -5.18
C TYR A 134 8.91 -8.25 -5.94
N GLU A 135 9.28 -9.31 -5.24
CA GLU A 135 9.72 -10.57 -5.86
C GLU A 135 8.64 -11.18 -6.73
N ARG A 136 7.38 -11.14 -6.29
CA ARG A 136 6.26 -11.61 -7.11
C ARG A 136 6.09 -10.78 -8.39
N ALA A 137 6.35 -9.48 -8.29
CA ALA A 137 6.22 -8.58 -9.44
C ALA A 137 7.32 -8.81 -10.49
N LEU A 138 8.44 -9.38 -10.10
CA LEU A 138 9.55 -9.71 -11.01
C LEU A 138 9.26 -10.91 -11.91
N THR A 139 8.31 -11.73 -11.58
CA THR A 139 8.05 -12.98 -12.33
C THR A 139 7.01 -12.84 -13.46
#